data_8583c42752e6c4650dcd118f536ccb08
#
_entry.id   8583c42752e6c4650dcd118f536ccb08
#
_cell.length_a   1.000
_cell.length_b   1.000
_cell.length_c   1.000
_cell.angle_alpha   90.00
_cell.angle_beta   90.00
_cell.angle_gamma   90.00
#
_symmetry.space_group_name_H-M   'P 1'
#
loop_
_entity.id
_entity.type
_entity.pdbx_description
1 polymer ?
#
loop_
_entity_poly.entity_id
_entity_poly.type
_entity_poly.pdbx_seq_one_letter_code
_entity_poly.pdbx_strand_id
1 'polypeptide(L)'
;MGGQNRATTTLEERRPRRADAARNFDALVAAGREAFAEDGSGASLEDIARRAGVGIGTLYRNFPTRDDLIETLYLREVAALADAADEVADLPPRQAFEAWLDRFVEYVGTKHVLLDGLNRESTVFAECRGVMLGAGEPLLRRAQEDGAVKADVAIADVVKLIAGVSAVAYDDEEQRRRVLGLAIGSLRS
;
A
#
# COMPACT_ATOMS: atom_id res chain seq x y z
N MET A 1 12.93 -1.85 19.65
CA MET A 1 13.74 -0.89 18.87
C MET A 1 13.35 -1.09 17.41
N GLY A 2 12.51 -0.17 16.90
CA GLY A 2 11.89 -0.26 15.57
C GLY A 2 12.96 -0.16 14.48
N GLY A 3 13.04 -1.18 13.65
CA GLY A 3 13.77 -1.09 12.39
C GLY A 3 13.06 -0.07 11.52
N GLN A 4 13.69 1.06 11.21
CA GLN A 4 13.20 1.99 10.21
C GLN A 4 12.84 1.20 8.95
N ASN A 5 11.57 1.30 8.56
CA ASN A 5 11.03 0.63 7.40
C ASN A 5 11.78 1.11 6.14
N ARG A 6 12.38 0.19 5.37
CA ARG A 6 13.13 0.54 4.15
C ARG A 6 12.31 1.34 3.13
N ALA A 7 11.01 1.07 3.01
CA ALA A 7 10.13 1.85 2.14
C ALA A 7 10.02 3.31 2.61
N THR A 8 9.90 3.53 3.91
CA THR A 8 9.90 4.87 4.51
C THR A 8 11.24 5.57 4.28
N THR A 9 12.36 4.87 4.48
CA THR A 9 13.71 5.43 4.23
C THR A 9 13.89 5.82 2.77
N THR A 10 13.51 4.96 1.81
CA THR A 10 13.60 5.25 0.37
C THR A 10 12.71 6.42 -0.02
N LEU A 11 11.52 6.54 0.59
CA LEU A 11 10.60 7.64 0.38
C LEU A 11 11.15 8.96 0.93
N GLU A 12 11.75 8.94 2.13
CA GLU A 12 12.40 10.10 2.73
C GLU A 12 13.60 10.59 1.91
N GLU A 13 14.37 9.68 1.31
CA GLU A 13 15.48 10.00 0.41
C GLU A 13 15.00 10.69 -0.88
N ARG A 14 13.83 10.30 -1.41
CA ARG A 14 13.22 10.92 -2.61
C ARG A 14 12.63 12.31 -2.31
N ARG A 15 12.21 12.56 -1.08
CA ARG A 15 11.57 13.82 -0.67
C ARG A 15 12.58 14.96 -0.59
N PRO A 16 12.37 16.10 -1.29
CA PRO A 16 13.29 17.23 -1.23
C PRO A 16 13.42 17.82 0.19
N ARG A 17 14.64 18.22 0.56
CA ARG A 17 14.90 18.80 1.90
C ARG A 17 14.44 20.26 2.07
N ARG A 18 14.35 21.04 0.97
CA ARG A 18 13.89 22.43 1.03
C ARG A 18 12.38 22.46 1.23
N ALA A 19 11.91 23.28 2.17
CA ALA A 19 10.51 23.30 2.61
C ALA A 19 9.51 23.51 1.46
N ASP A 20 9.76 24.45 0.54
CA ASP A 20 8.88 24.69 -0.60
C ASP A 20 8.84 23.52 -1.58
N ALA A 21 10.02 22.93 -1.86
CA ALA A 21 10.11 21.78 -2.74
C ALA A 21 9.45 20.53 -2.10
N ALA A 22 9.60 20.36 -0.79
CA ALA A 22 8.94 19.30 -0.03
C ALA A 22 7.41 19.45 -0.07
N ARG A 23 6.87 20.66 0.12
CA ARG A 23 5.43 20.92 0.00
C ARG A 23 4.90 20.61 -1.40
N ASN A 24 5.62 21.02 -2.45
CA ASN A 24 5.23 20.71 -3.82
C ASN A 24 5.28 19.20 -4.12
N PHE A 25 6.29 18.50 -3.62
CA PHE A 25 6.41 17.06 -3.72
C PHE A 25 5.22 16.36 -3.04
N ASP A 26 4.90 16.73 -1.79
CA ASP A 26 3.80 16.15 -1.04
C ASP A 26 2.44 16.44 -1.71
N ALA A 27 2.24 17.63 -2.24
CA ALA A 27 1.03 18.01 -2.98
C ALA A 27 0.89 17.20 -4.28
N LEU A 28 1.98 16.99 -5.02
CA LEU A 28 1.98 16.16 -6.24
C LEU A 28 1.67 14.70 -5.94
N VAL A 29 2.22 14.17 -4.84
CA VAL A 29 1.93 12.79 -4.41
C VAL A 29 0.47 12.63 -3.99
N ALA A 30 -0.09 13.59 -3.25
CA ALA A 30 -1.51 13.56 -2.86
C ALA A 30 -2.43 13.63 -4.09
N ALA A 31 -2.19 14.59 -4.98
CA ALA A 31 -2.96 14.75 -6.23
C ALA A 31 -2.82 13.53 -7.17
N GLY A 32 -1.64 12.93 -7.23
CA GLY A 32 -1.39 11.71 -7.99
C GLY A 32 -2.22 10.55 -7.47
N ARG A 33 -2.25 10.34 -6.14
CA ARG A 33 -3.06 9.30 -5.51
C ARG A 33 -4.55 9.42 -5.88
N GLU A 34 -5.11 10.63 -5.79
CA GLU A 34 -6.50 10.92 -6.15
C GLU A 34 -6.76 10.66 -7.63
N ALA A 35 -5.93 11.22 -8.51
CA ALA A 35 -6.10 11.06 -9.96
C ALA A 35 -6.01 9.58 -10.40
N PHE A 36 -5.06 8.81 -9.87
CA PHE A 36 -4.98 7.39 -10.18
C PHE A 36 -6.13 6.58 -9.59
N ALA A 37 -6.69 6.96 -8.45
CA ALA A 37 -7.86 6.32 -7.88
C ALA A 37 -9.12 6.55 -8.73
N GLU A 38 -9.26 7.74 -9.36
CA GLU A 38 -10.39 8.12 -10.21
C GLU A 38 -10.26 7.56 -11.64
N ASP A 39 -9.11 7.76 -12.27
CA ASP A 39 -8.90 7.56 -13.72
C ASP A 39 -8.02 6.35 -14.05
N GLY A 40 -7.51 5.65 -13.03
CA GLY A 40 -6.64 4.49 -13.23
C GLY A 40 -5.36 4.83 -14.01
N SER A 41 -4.98 3.93 -14.92
CA SER A 41 -3.83 4.13 -15.82
C SER A 41 -4.01 5.31 -16.80
N GLY A 42 -5.23 5.85 -16.91
CA GLY A 42 -5.56 7.03 -17.73
C GLY A 42 -5.24 8.37 -17.07
N ALA A 43 -4.90 8.42 -15.79
CA ALA A 43 -4.62 9.67 -15.06
C ALA A 43 -3.57 10.54 -15.78
N SER A 44 -3.89 11.82 -16.03
CA SER A 44 -3.03 12.77 -16.75
C SER A 44 -2.05 13.46 -15.79
N LEU A 45 -0.76 13.55 -16.17
CA LEU A 45 0.25 14.28 -15.39
C LEU A 45 -0.05 15.79 -15.34
N GLU A 46 -0.66 16.35 -16.40
CA GLU A 46 -1.12 17.72 -16.45
C GLU A 46 -2.24 17.98 -15.43
N ASP A 47 -3.19 17.05 -15.32
CA ASP A 47 -4.26 17.15 -14.33
C ASP A 47 -3.71 17.03 -12.91
N ILE A 48 -2.79 16.11 -12.67
CA ILE A 48 -2.11 15.95 -11.38
C ILE A 48 -1.37 17.24 -10.98
N ALA A 49 -0.61 17.86 -11.89
CA ALA A 49 0.09 19.12 -11.63
C ALA A 49 -0.91 20.24 -11.29
N ARG A 50 -2.03 20.32 -12.04
CA ARG A 50 -3.10 21.29 -11.81
C ARG A 50 -3.77 21.09 -10.44
N ARG A 51 -4.12 19.87 -10.07
CA ARG A 51 -4.71 19.52 -8.75
C ARG A 51 -3.75 19.87 -7.61
N ALA A 52 -2.44 19.61 -7.80
CA ALA A 52 -1.39 19.96 -6.83
C ALA A 52 -1.11 21.47 -6.74
N GLY A 53 -1.70 22.29 -7.60
CA GLY A 53 -1.47 23.74 -7.64
C GLY A 53 -0.08 24.15 -8.12
N VAL A 54 0.59 23.30 -8.93
CA VAL A 54 1.93 23.54 -9.45
C VAL A 54 1.98 23.47 -10.97
N GLY A 55 2.99 24.09 -11.58
CA GLY A 55 3.21 23.96 -13.02
C GLY A 55 3.78 22.59 -13.40
N ILE A 56 3.47 22.11 -14.62
CA ILE A 56 3.93 20.85 -15.16
C ILE A 56 5.47 20.68 -15.11
N GLY A 57 6.22 21.77 -15.31
CA GLY A 57 7.68 21.77 -15.17
C GLY A 57 8.16 21.48 -13.74
N THR A 58 7.33 21.77 -12.72
CA THR A 58 7.62 21.41 -11.33
C THR A 58 7.36 19.93 -11.11
N LEU A 59 6.32 19.35 -11.73
CA LEU A 59 6.08 17.92 -11.71
C LEU A 59 7.27 17.16 -12.29
N TYR A 60 7.72 17.49 -13.51
CA TYR A 60 8.85 16.79 -14.14
C TYR A 60 10.19 16.98 -13.43
N ARG A 61 10.38 18.06 -12.66
CA ARG A 61 11.56 18.21 -11.79
C ARG A 61 11.54 17.27 -10.59
N ASN A 62 10.36 16.93 -10.06
CA ASN A 62 10.21 16.00 -8.96
C ASN A 62 10.14 14.54 -9.44
N PHE A 63 9.47 14.33 -10.56
CA PHE A 63 9.21 13.02 -11.17
C PHE A 63 9.53 13.10 -12.67
N PRO A 64 10.78 12.80 -13.07
CA PRO A 64 11.22 12.88 -14.47
C PRO A 64 10.37 12.04 -15.43
N THR A 65 9.85 10.91 -14.95
CA THR A 65 8.96 10.03 -15.69
C THR A 65 7.64 9.83 -14.94
N ARG A 66 6.63 9.33 -15.64
CA ARG A 66 5.38 8.86 -15.04
C ARG A 66 5.64 7.74 -14.04
N ASP A 67 6.56 6.84 -14.35
CA ASP A 67 6.91 5.69 -13.54
C ASP A 67 7.54 6.12 -12.21
N ASP A 68 8.35 7.18 -12.18
CA ASP A 68 8.90 7.74 -10.94
C ASP A 68 7.80 8.21 -9.98
N LEU A 69 6.74 8.82 -10.50
CA LEU A 69 5.59 9.21 -9.70
C LEU A 69 4.85 7.97 -9.17
N ILE A 70 4.56 7.00 -10.05
CA ILE A 70 3.85 5.78 -9.67
C ILE A 70 4.65 4.96 -8.64
N GLU A 71 5.95 4.81 -8.83
CA GLU A 71 6.82 4.16 -7.83
C GLU A 71 6.78 4.87 -6.47
N THR A 72 6.77 6.21 -6.49
CA THR A 72 6.69 6.99 -5.24
C THR A 72 5.34 6.81 -4.55
N LEU A 73 4.24 6.79 -5.30
CA LEU A 73 2.91 6.48 -4.79
C LEU A 73 2.86 5.08 -4.18
N TYR A 74 3.44 4.10 -4.87
CA TYR A 74 3.51 2.73 -4.39
C TYR A 74 4.30 2.60 -3.08
N LEU A 75 5.47 3.25 -2.99
CA LEU A 75 6.27 3.30 -1.77
C LEU A 75 5.49 3.93 -0.60
N ARG A 76 4.70 4.99 -0.86
CA ARG A 76 3.83 5.62 0.14
C ARG A 76 2.75 4.67 0.68
N GLU A 77 2.09 3.93 -0.20
CA GLU A 77 1.06 2.97 0.21
C GLU A 77 1.65 1.83 1.06
N VAL A 78 2.86 1.35 0.70
CA VAL A 78 3.56 0.31 1.49
C VAL A 78 4.02 0.85 2.84
N ALA A 79 4.54 2.09 2.88
CA ALA A 79 4.93 2.73 4.14
C ALA A 79 3.72 2.91 5.06
N ALA A 80 2.59 3.41 4.54
CA ALA A 80 1.36 3.58 5.31
C ALA A 80 0.81 2.24 5.85
N LEU A 81 0.95 1.14 5.09
CA LEU A 81 0.57 -0.18 5.56
C LEU A 81 1.48 -0.69 6.69
N ALA A 82 2.77 -0.36 6.65
CA ALA A 82 3.69 -0.69 7.72
C ALA A 82 3.43 0.15 8.98
N ASP A 83 3.20 1.45 8.83
CA ASP A 83 2.84 2.35 9.94
C ASP A 83 1.52 1.88 10.61
N ALA A 84 0.55 1.43 9.82
CA ALA A 84 -0.70 0.86 10.33
C ALA A 84 -0.49 -0.38 11.22
N ALA A 85 0.57 -1.17 11.00
CA ALA A 85 0.89 -2.29 11.87
C ALA A 85 1.35 -1.82 13.27
N ASP A 86 2.12 -0.73 13.31
CA ASP A 86 2.55 -0.12 14.58
C ASP A 86 1.36 0.54 15.32
N GLU A 87 0.46 1.20 14.60
CA GLU A 87 -0.75 1.83 15.17
C GLU A 87 -1.68 0.83 15.88
N VAL A 88 -1.78 -0.39 15.36
CA VAL A 88 -2.65 -1.43 15.92
C VAL A 88 -1.94 -2.36 16.91
N ALA A 89 -0.64 -2.17 17.15
CA ALA A 89 0.18 -3.09 17.94
C ALA A 89 -0.32 -3.29 19.37
N ASP A 90 -0.94 -2.27 19.97
CA ASP A 90 -1.47 -2.31 21.34
C ASP A 90 -2.88 -2.92 21.46
N LEU A 91 -3.54 -3.19 20.33
CA LEU A 91 -4.85 -3.85 20.33
C LEU A 91 -4.74 -5.35 20.73
N PRO A 92 -5.84 -5.96 21.23
CA PRO A 92 -5.90 -7.42 21.41
C PRO A 92 -5.47 -8.14 20.13
N PRO A 93 -4.72 -9.28 20.24
CA PRO A 93 -4.02 -9.90 19.10
C PRO A 93 -4.88 -10.11 17.85
N ARG A 94 -6.08 -10.66 18.05
CA ARG A 94 -7.04 -10.85 16.96
C ARG A 94 -7.46 -9.54 16.31
N GLN A 95 -7.79 -8.53 17.11
CA GLN A 95 -8.26 -7.24 16.61
C GLN A 95 -7.15 -6.50 15.87
N ALA A 96 -5.91 -6.56 16.36
CA ALA A 96 -4.75 -6.00 15.71
C ALA A 96 -4.54 -6.60 14.32
N PHE A 97 -4.58 -7.91 14.21
CA PHE A 97 -4.40 -8.60 12.93
C PHE A 97 -5.55 -8.32 11.95
N GLU A 98 -6.81 -8.38 12.39
CA GLU A 98 -7.99 -8.07 11.56
C GLU A 98 -7.94 -6.60 11.07
N ALA A 99 -7.62 -5.63 11.93
CA ALA A 99 -7.51 -4.22 11.54
C ALA A 99 -6.38 -3.97 10.52
N TRP A 100 -5.25 -4.65 10.66
CA TRP A 100 -4.18 -4.59 9.67
C TRP A 100 -4.58 -5.24 8.34
N LEU A 101 -5.32 -6.36 8.37
CA LEU A 101 -5.84 -7.00 7.16
C LEU A 101 -6.80 -6.09 6.39
N ASP A 102 -7.65 -5.33 7.08
CA ASP A 102 -8.54 -4.36 6.43
C ASP A 102 -7.74 -3.31 5.67
N ARG A 103 -6.67 -2.78 6.27
CA ARG A 103 -5.73 -1.87 5.59
C ARG A 103 -5.02 -2.52 4.41
N PHE A 104 -4.67 -3.79 4.56
CA PHE A 104 -4.05 -4.54 3.46
C PHE A 104 -5.02 -4.76 2.29
N VAL A 105 -6.30 -5.00 2.53
CA VAL A 105 -7.35 -5.08 1.49
C VAL A 105 -7.48 -3.76 0.73
N GLU A 106 -7.50 -2.62 1.44
CA GLU A 106 -7.51 -1.28 0.83
C GLU A 106 -6.26 -1.06 -0.04
N TYR A 107 -5.08 -1.38 0.49
CA TYR A 107 -3.82 -1.31 -0.24
C TYR A 107 -3.83 -2.13 -1.53
N VAL A 108 -4.33 -3.37 -1.50
CA VAL A 108 -4.40 -4.21 -2.71
C VAL A 108 -5.31 -3.60 -3.77
N GLY A 109 -6.42 -2.97 -3.36
CA GLY A 109 -7.31 -2.25 -4.27
C GLY A 109 -6.59 -1.11 -5.00
N THR A 110 -5.86 -0.28 -4.27
CA THR A 110 -5.08 0.84 -4.84
C THR A 110 -3.91 0.34 -5.71
N LYS A 111 -3.26 -0.76 -5.29
CA LYS A 111 -2.13 -1.35 -6.01
C LYS A 111 -2.46 -1.74 -7.45
N HIS A 112 -3.61 -2.36 -7.70
CA HIS A 112 -3.99 -2.78 -9.05
C HIS A 112 -4.04 -1.59 -10.02
N VAL A 113 -4.58 -0.47 -9.57
CA VAL A 113 -4.71 0.75 -10.36
C VAL A 113 -3.34 1.38 -10.68
N LEU A 114 -2.42 1.35 -9.72
CA LEU A 114 -1.08 1.93 -9.88
C LEU A 114 -0.16 1.07 -10.76
N LEU A 115 -0.27 -0.26 -10.68
CA LEU A 115 0.68 -1.17 -11.31
C LEU A 115 0.31 -1.63 -12.71
N ASP A 116 -0.82 -1.18 -13.25
CA ASP A 116 -1.21 -1.47 -14.62
C ASP A 116 -0.28 -0.69 -15.58
N GLY A 117 0.80 -1.35 -16.03
CA GLY A 117 1.80 -0.77 -16.93
C GLY A 117 3.20 -0.57 -16.36
N LEU A 118 3.46 -0.84 -15.07
CA LEU A 118 4.81 -0.78 -14.51
C LEU A 118 5.62 -2.06 -14.72
N ASN A 119 6.93 -1.89 -14.90
CA ASN A 119 7.88 -2.99 -14.90
C ASN A 119 7.97 -3.64 -13.52
N ARG A 120 7.33 -4.80 -13.35
CA ARG A 120 7.27 -5.58 -12.09
C ARG A 120 8.61 -6.22 -11.68
N GLU A 121 9.65 -6.11 -12.51
CA GLU A 121 11.00 -6.62 -12.22
C GLU A 121 11.87 -5.62 -11.47
N SER A 122 11.37 -4.43 -11.17
CA SER A 122 12.07 -3.43 -10.35
C SER A 122 12.40 -3.97 -8.97
N THR A 123 13.62 -3.73 -8.49
CA THR A 123 14.07 -4.07 -7.12
C THR A 123 13.19 -3.44 -6.04
N VAL A 124 12.56 -2.30 -6.33
CA VAL A 124 11.63 -1.59 -5.45
C VAL A 124 10.44 -2.50 -5.06
N PHE A 125 9.91 -3.29 -6.01
CA PHE A 125 8.79 -4.19 -5.69
C PHE A 125 9.19 -5.34 -4.76
N ALA A 126 10.39 -5.89 -4.92
CA ALA A 126 10.90 -6.94 -4.05
C ALA A 126 11.12 -6.42 -2.62
N GLU A 127 11.68 -5.22 -2.49
CA GLU A 127 11.89 -4.54 -1.21
C GLU A 127 10.57 -4.20 -0.52
N CYS A 128 9.61 -3.62 -1.24
CA CYS A 128 8.27 -3.32 -0.75
C CYS A 128 7.54 -4.55 -0.23
N ARG A 129 7.68 -5.69 -0.95
CA ARG A 129 7.11 -6.96 -0.47
C ARG A 129 7.72 -7.39 0.86
N GLY A 130 9.04 -7.26 1.02
CA GLY A 130 9.73 -7.57 2.27
C GLY A 130 9.22 -6.73 3.44
N VAL A 131 9.03 -5.43 3.23
CA VAL A 131 8.47 -4.49 4.21
C VAL A 131 7.06 -4.90 4.64
N MET A 132 6.19 -5.16 3.68
CA MET A 132 4.80 -5.55 3.93
C MET A 132 4.69 -6.86 4.71
N LEU A 133 5.45 -7.90 4.31
CA LEU A 133 5.49 -9.16 5.04
C LEU A 133 6.04 -8.98 6.46
N GLY A 134 7.11 -8.19 6.60
CA GLY A 134 7.72 -7.89 7.90
C GLY A 134 6.79 -7.14 8.85
N ALA A 135 5.89 -6.29 8.34
CA ALA A 135 4.91 -5.58 9.15
C ALA A 135 3.77 -6.50 9.63
N GLY A 136 3.27 -7.39 8.77
CA GLY A 136 2.17 -8.30 9.10
C GLY A 136 2.58 -9.51 9.95
N GLU A 137 3.81 -10.00 9.82
CA GLU A 137 4.28 -11.21 10.51
C GLU A 137 4.16 -11.16 12.04
N PRO A 138 4.56 -10.08 12.75
CA PRO A 138 4.39 -10.02 14.21
C PRO A 138 2.92 -10.07 14.64
N LEU A 139 2.03 -9.42 13.87
CA LEU A 139 0.59 -9.39 14.18
C LEU A 139 -0.04 -10.78 13.99
N LEU A 140 0.31 -11.45 12.88
CA LEU A 140 -0.14 -12.83 12.63
C LEU A 140 0.31 -13.77 13.73
N ARG A 141 1.60 -13.74 14.10
CA ARG A 141 2.14 -14.61 15.15
C ARG A 141 1.42 -14.41 16.48
N ARG A 142 1.18 -13.16 16.89
CA ARG A 142 0.42 -12.89 18.12
C ARG A 142 -1.00 -13.44 18.07
N ALA A 143 -1.68 -13.32 16.92
CA ALA A 143 -3.02 -13.88 16.73
C ALA A 143 -3.04 -15.41 16.71
N GLN A 144 -1.96 -16.05 16.26
CA GLN A 144 -1.76 -17.51 16.33
C GLN A 144 -1.51 -17.98 17.78
N GLU A 145 -0.66 -17.27 18.51
CA GLU A 145 -0.38 -17.54 19.94
C GLU A 145 -1.64 -17.39 20.82
N ASP A 146 -2.54 -16.46 20.45
CA ASP A 146 -3.85 -16.27 21.08
C ASP A 146 -4.90 -17.32 20.63
N GLY A 147 -4.58 -18.18 19.67
CA GLY A 147 -5.50 -19.17 19.13
C GLY A 147 -6.58 -18.61 18.20
N ALA A 148 -6.52 -17.36 17.82
CA ALA A 148 -7.49 -16.71 16.95
C ALA A 148 -7.30 -17.05 15.46
N VAL A 149 -6.07 -17.39 15.07
CA VAL A 149 -5.67 -17.72 13.69
C VAL A 149 -4.97 -19.07 13.69
N LYS A 150 -5.20 -19.86 12.65
CA LYS A 150 -4.56 -21.18 12.44
C LYS A 150 -3.03 -21.09 12.49
N ALA A 151 -2.40 -22.01 13.21
CA ALA A 151 -0.96 -21.99 13.44
C ALA A 151 -0.12 -22.36 12.19
N ASP A 152 -0.70 -22.99 11.20
CA ASP A 152 -0.06 -23.46 9.97
C ASP A 152 -0.11 -22.45 8.80
N VAL A 153 -0.67 -21.26 9.04
CA VAL A 153 -0.77 -20.19 8.04
C VAL A 153 0.45 -19.27 8.13
N ALA A 154 1.13 -19.02 7.01
CA ALA A 154 2.19 -18.02 6.91
C ALA A 154 1.65 -16.67 6.40
N ILE A 155 2.26 -15.56 6.80
CA ILE A 155 1.86 -14.23 6.32
C ILE A 155 1.94 -14.13 4.78
N ALA A 156 2.87 -14.82 4.15
CA ALA A 156 2.97 -14.86 2.70
C ALA A 156 1.75 -15.53 2.03
N ASP A 157 1.10 -16.48 2.71
CA ASP A 157 -0.10 -17.14 2.21
C ASP A 157 -1.31 -16.24 2.35
N VAL A 158 -1.43 -15.53 3.49
CA VAL A 158 -2.46 -14.50 3.70
C VAL A 158 -2.39 -13.43 2.63
N VAL A 159 -1.19 -12.89 2.38
CA VAL A 159 -0.95 -11.86 1.35
C VAL A 159 -1.35 -12.36 -0.04
N LYS A 160 -0.98 -13.60 -0.41
CA LYS A 160 -1.37 -14.19 -1.70
C LYS A 160 -2.87 -14.43 -1.80
N LEU A 161 -3.50 -14.95 -0.74
CA LEU A 161 -4.93 -15.19 -0.71
C LEU A 161 -5.72 -13.90 -0.94
N ILE A 162 -5.45 -12.86 -0.14
CA ILE A 162 -6.16 -11.58 -0.25
C ILE A 162 -5.87 -10.92 -1.60
N ALA A 163 -4.61 -10.89 -2.07
CA ALA A 163 -4.27 -10.33 -3.37
C ALA A 163 -4.96 -11.10 -4.52
N GLY A 164 -5.00 -12.42 -4.45
CA GLY A 164 -5.66 -13.26 -5.46
C GLY A 164 -7.17 -13.02 -5.52
N VAL A 165 -7.82 -12.99 -4.35
CA VAL A 165 -9.26 -12.69 -4.26
C VAL A 165 -9.56 -11.27 -4.73
N SER A 166 -8.71 -10.30 -4.40
CA SER A 166 -8.91 -8.89 -4.82
C SER A 166 -8.63 -8.63 -6.30
N ALA A 167 -7.97 -9.56 -7.01
CA ALA A 167 -7.58 -9.39 -8.42
C ALA A 167 -8.68 -9.74 -9.42
N VAL A 168 -9.80 -10.32 -8.98
CA VAL A 168 -10.91 -10.73 -9.85
C VAL A 168 -11.98 -9.65 -9.90
N ALA A 169 -12.72 -9.61 -11.01
CA ALA A 169 -13.90 -8.76 -11.13
C ALA A 169 -15.06 -9.35 -10.30
N TYR A 170 -15.85 -8.48 -9.71
CA TYR A 170 -17.06 -8.81 -8.94
C TYR A 170 -18.28 -8.17 -9.59
N ASP A 171 -19.44 -8.78 -9.43
CA ASP A 171 -20.70 -8.25 -9.96
C ASP A 171 -21.08 -6.93 -9.24
N ASP A 172 -20.80 -6.86 -7.95
CA ASP A 172 -21.02 -5.69 -7.10
C ASP A 172 -20.11 -5.68 -5.86
N GLU A 173 -20.10 -4.57 -5.14
CA GLU A 173 -19.30 -4.37 -3.92
C GLU A 173 -19.76 -5.27 -2.76
N GLU A 174 -21.02 -5.69 -2.76
CA GLU A 174 -21.55 -6.61 -1.74
C GLU A 174 -21.00 -8.02 -1.93
N GLN A 175 -20.94 -8.51 -3.17
CA GLN A 175 -20.27 -9.78 -3.50
C GLN A 175 -18.79 -9.73 -3.14
N ARG A 176 -18.08 -8.66 -3.50
CA ARG A 176 -16.68 -8.48 -3.14
C ARG A 176 -16.46 -8.58 -1.63
N ARG A 177 -17.29 -7.90 -0.83
CA ARG A 177 -17.21 -7.93 0.64
C ARG A 177 -17.49 -9.33 1.19
N ARG A 178 -18.47 -10.05 0.64
CA ARG A 178 -18.79 -11.43 1.06
C ARG A 178 -17.60 -12.37 0.78
N VAL A 179 -17.00 -12.30 -0.40
CA VAL A 179 -15.89 -13.20 -0.79
C VAL A 179 -14.63 -12.90 0.01
N LEU A 180 -14.30 -11.63 0.23
CA LEU A 180 -13.21 -11.24 1.13
C LEU A 180 -13.47 -11.72 2.57
N GLY A 181 -14.71 -11.61 3.06
CA GLY A 181 -15.09 -12.12 4.37
C GLY A 181 -14.93 -13.64 4.49
N LEU A 182 -15.23 -14.40 3.44
CA LEU A 182 -14.97 -15.85 3.40
C LEU A 182 -13.48 -16.15 3.43
N ALA A 183 -12.67 -15.42 2.65
CA ALA A 183 -11.22 -15.59 2.63
C ALA A 183 -10.60 -15.30 4.00
N ILE A 184 -10.94 -14.17 4.63
CA ILE A 184 -10.47 -13.81 5.99
C ILE A 184 -11.00 -14.82 7.02
N GLY A 185 -12.28 -15.22 6.90
CA GLY A 185 -12.89 -16.22 7.78
C GLY A 185 -12.19 -17.57 7.75
N SER A 186 -11.61 -17.97 6.61
CA SER A 186 -10.88 -19.23 6.46
C SER A 186 -9.57 -19.29 7.26
N LEU A 187 -9.04 -18.14 7.70
CA LEU A 187 -7.83 -18.05 8.52
C LEU A 187 -8.09 -18.36 9.99
N ARG A 188 -9.35 -18.29 10.44
CA ARG A 188 -9.73 -18.50 11.85
C ARG A 188 -9.56 -19.98 12.25
N SER A 189 -9.15 -20.16 13.50
CA SER A 189 -9.04 -21.49 14.16
C SER A 189 -10.41 -22.04 14.49
#